data_ccf38e4a1602d9063ce88d7bfc8c2fe9
#
_entry.id   ccf38e4a1602d9063ce88d7bfc8c2fe9
#
_cell.length_a   1.000
_cell.length_b   1.000
_cell.length_c   1.000
_cell.angle_alpha   90.00
_cell.angle_beta   90.00
_cell.angle_gamma   90.00
#
_symmetry.space_group_name_H-M   'P 1'
#
loop_
_entity.id
_entity.type
_entity.pdbx_description
1 polymer ?
#
loop_
_entity_poly.entity_id
_entity_poly.type
_entity_poly.pdbx_seq_one_letter_code
_entity_poly.pdbx_strand_id
1 'polypeptide(L)'
;EEKNAKLNSLSYFDRQTEINWTERGPNEQGGRTRAIMLDANFANNGRVWAAGVSGGLWYNDNIDSQTNPWTKISDFWDNLEITTVASDPNDANTIYVGSGEKVGSAGIGLGMWKTTDGGSTWSQLTSTTGYRFMGDMIVRDESGTSAVYIGTGRALHEGQYDGINGLWKSTDGGATWTEMLGEISENS
;
A
#
# COMPACT_ATOMS: atom_id res chain seq x y z
N GLU A 1 -3.65 -44.81 3.09
CA GLU A 1 -4.11 -44.75 1.68
C GLU A 1 -4.94 -43.48 1.44
N GLU A 2 -5.86 -43.10 2.34
CA GLU A 2 -6.70 -41.90 2.23
C GLU A 2 -5.94 -40.58 2.21
N LYS A 3 -4.82 -40.48 2.93
CA LYS A 3 -3.94 -39.32 2.98
C LYS A 3 -3.20 -39.08 1.67
N ASN A 4 -2.82 -40.14 0.98
CA ASN A 4 -2.15 -40.07 -0.31
C ASN A 4 -3.14 -39.75 -1.44
N ALA A 5 -4.40 -40.20 -1.35
CA ALA A 5 -5.45 -39.82 -2.27
C ALA A 5 -5.79 -38.33 -2.20
N LYS A 6 -5.77 -37.76 -0.99
CA LYS A 6 -6.01 -36.32 -0.77
C LYS A 6 -4.84 -35.46 -1.26
N LEU A 7 -3.58 -35.90 -1.11
CA LEU A 7 -2.43 -35.26 -1.71
C LEU A 7 -2.44 -35.29 -3.26
N ASN A 8 -2.86 -36.42 -3.82
CA ASN A 8 -2.97 -36.56 -5.28
C ASN A 8 -4.13 -35.74 -5.87
N SER A 9 -5.19 -35.50 -5.11
CA SER A 9 -6.30 -34.64 -5.54
C SER A 9 -5.91 -33.15 -5.51
N LEU A 10 -5.09 -32.73 -4.56
CA LEU A 10 -4.52 -31.38 -4.52
C LEU A 10 -3.58 -31.13 -5.68
N SER A 11 -2.80 -32.14 -6.10
CA SER A 11 -1.93 -32.04 -7.27
C SER A 11 -2.68 -32.00 -8.59
N TYR A 12 -3.95 -32.40 -8.63
CA TYR A 12 -4.80 -32.34 -9.82
C TYR A 12 -5.30 -30.90 -10.07
N PHE A 13 -5.59 -30.14 -9.02
CA PHE A 13 -5.94 -28.71 -9.16
C PHE A 13 -4.71 -27.86 -9.56
N ASP A 14 -3.53 -28.29 -9.18
CA ASP A 14 -2.27 -27.60 -9.48
C ASP A 14 -1.82 -27.78 -10.94
N ARG A 15 -2.42 -28.72 -11.67
CA ARG A 15 -2.05 -29.03 -13.06
C ARG A 15 -2.85 -28.31 -14.12
N GLN A 16 -3.87 -27.55 -13.77
CA GLN A 16 -4.74 -26.93 -14.77
C GLN A 16 -4.42 -25.50 -15.12
N THR A 17 -3.50 -24.86 -14.39
CA THR A 17 -2.96 -23.56 -14.76
C THR A 17 -1.46 -23.56 -14.48
N GLU A 18 -0.66 -23.72 -15.52
CA GLU A 18 0.74 -23.33 -15.44
C GLU A 18 0.76 -21.82 -15.21
N ILE A 19 1.01 -21.41 -13.94
CA ILE A 19 1.26 -20.01 -13.64
C ILE A 19 2.68 -19.72 -14.12
N ASN A 20 2.78 -19.12 -15.29
CA ASN A 20 4.05 -18.65 -15.81
C ASN A 20 4.38 -17.30 -15.18
N TRP A 21 5.33 -17.29 -14.26
CA TRP A 21 5.86 -16.06 -13.69
C TRP A 21 6.82 -15.42 -14.69
N THR A 22 6.53 -14.20 -15.08
CA THR A 22 7.42 -13.39 -15.90
C THR A 22 7.82 -12.17 -15.10
N GLU A 23 9.13 -11.93 -14.99
CA GLU A 23 9.62 -10.71 -14.35
C GLU A 23 9.19 -9.48 -15.16
N ARG A 24 8.65 -8.48 -14.46
CA ARG A 24 8.15 -7.24 -15.04
C ARG A 24 8.89 -6.00 -14.53
N GLY A 25 9.98 -6.22 -13.78
CA GLY A 25 10.73 -5.14 -13.15
C GLY A 25 10.02 -4.52 -11.93
N PRO A 26 10.52 -3.40 -11.42
CA PRO A 26 11.68 -2.65 -11.91
C PRO A 26 13.01 -3.39 -11.65
N ASN A 27 13.87 -3.51 -12.66
CA ASN A 27 15.12 -4.28 -12.59
C ASN A 27 16.32 -3.43 -12.16
N GLU A 28 16.18 -2.11 -12.23
CA GLU A 28 17.28 -1.16 -12.01
C GLU A 28 17.28 -0.57 -10.59
N GLN A 29 16.25 -0.85 -9.81
CA GLN A 29 16.10 -0.35 -8.46
C GLN A 29 16.15 -1.51 -7.47
N GLY A 30 17.20 -1.56 -6.69
CA GLY A 30 17.28 -2.45 -5.54
C GLY A 30 16.29 -2.01 -4.48
N GLY A 31 15.62 -2.98 -3.83
CA GLY A 31 14.74 -2.68 -2.71
C GLY A 31 13.64 -3.71 -2.54
N ARG A 32 13.01 -3.65 -1.37
CA ARG A 32 11.89 -4.53 -1.03
C ARG A 32 10.58 -3.86 -1.43
N THR A 33 9.86 -4.46 -2.39
CA THR A 33 8.48 -4.05 -2.67
C THR A 33 7.60 -4.39 -1.48
N ARG A 34 6.85 -3.42 -1.00
CA ARG A 34 5.99 -3.54 0.18
C ARG A 34 4.51 -3.58 -0.16
N ALA A 35 4.11 -2.82 -1.16
CA ALA A 35 2.73 -2.82 -1.63
C ALA A 35 2.68 -2.87 -3.16
N ILE A 36 1.62 -3.49 -3.66
CA ILE A 36 1.27 -3.51 -5.07
C ILE A 36 -0.24 -3.29 -5.20
N MET A 37 -0.65 -2.52 -6.18
CA MET A 37 -2.07 -2.24 -6.43
C MET A 37 -2.33 -2.18 -7.94
N LEU A 38 -3.38 -2.84 -8.39
CA LEU A 38 -3.92 -2.60 -9.72
C LEU A 38 -4.64 -1.25 -9.72
N ASP A 39 -4.39 -0.44 -10.75
CA ASP A 39 -5.10 0.83 -10.92
C ASP A 39 -6.62 0.59 -11.03
N ALA A 40 -7.43 1.53 -10.54
CA ALA A 40 -8.89 1.41 -10.63
C ALA A 40 -9.39 1.30 -12.08
N ASN A 41 -8.62 1.83 -13.04
CA ASN A 41 -8.88 1.74 -14.48
C ASN A 41 -8.03 0.65 -15.16
N PHE A 42 -7.51 -0.33 -14.43
CA PHE A 42 -6.59 -1.36 -14.94
C PHE A 42 -7.10 -2.05 -16.22
N ALA A 43 -8.38 -2.35 -16.28
CA ALA A 43 -8.99 -2.99 -17.46
C ALA A 43 -8.82 -2.17 -18.76
N ASN A 44 -8.61 -0.85 -18.65
CA ASN A 44 -8.45 0.06 -19.78
C ASN A 44 -6.98 0.44 -20.02
N ASN A 45 -6.19 0.60 -18.96
CA ASN A 45 -4.84 1.14 -19.05
C ASN A 45 -3.73 0.11 -18.72
N GLY A 46 -4.07 -1.01 -18.09
CA GLY A 46 -3.08 -2.01 -17.65
C GLY A 46 -2.13 -1.48 -16.57
N ARG A 47 -2.46 -0.37 -15.90
CA ARG A 47 -1.58 0.27 -14.94
C ARG A 47 -1.51 -0.50 -13.63
N VAL A 48 -0.28 -0.66 -13.15
CA VAL A 48 0.03 -1.22 -11.84
C VAL A 48 0.89 -0.22 -11.06
N TRP A 49 0.57 -0.09 -9.79
CA TRP A 49 1.34 0.69 -8.81
C TRP A 49 2.19 -0.24 -7.95
N ALA A 50 3.41 0.13 -7.69
CA ALA A 50 4.33 -0.59 -6.81
C ALA A 50 5.02 0.37 -5.86
N ALA A 51 5.09 -0.02 -4.59
CA ALA A 51 5.68 0.79 -3.53
C ALA A 51 6.84 0.06 -2.87
N GLY A 52 7.96 0.75 -2.74
CA GLY A 52 9.19 0.25 -2.14
C GLY A 52 9.45 0.82 -0.76
N VAL A 53 10.05 0.00 0.12
CA VAL A 53 10.42 0.42 1.49
C VAL A 53 11.37 1.61 1.51
N SER A 54 12.23 1.74 0.51
CA SER A 54 13.19 2.85 0.41
C SER A 54 13.25 3.41 -1.00
N GLY A 55 12.35 2.98 -1.88
CA GLY A 55 12.36 3.33 -3.30
C GLY A 55 11.23 4.26 -3.73
N GLY A 56 10.34 4.63 -2.83
CA GLY A 56 9.17 5.46 -3.16
C GLY A 56 8.08 4.72 -3.91
N LEU A 57 7.22 5.47 -4.57
CA LEU A 57 6.08 4.99 -5.35
C LEU A 57 6.42 4.98 -6.85
N TRP A 58 6.07 3.90 -7.51
CA TRP A 58 6.28 3.67 -8.93
C TRP A 58 4.98 3.20 -9.59
N TYR A 59 4.86 3.44 -10.89
CA TYR A 59 3.82 2.84 -11.70
C TYR A 59 4.34 2.37 -13.05
N ASN A 60 3.63 1.42 -13.62
CA ASN A 60 3.81 0.98 -15.00
C ASN A 60 2.46 1.09 -15.71
N ASP A 61 2.39 1.80 -16.83
CA ASP A 61 1.15 2.08 -17.56
C ASP A 61 0.62 0.91 -18.40
N ASN A 62 1.42 -0.13 -18.56
CA ASN A 62 1.02 -1.33 -19.28
C ASN A 62 1.89 -2.49 -18.82
N ILE A 63 1.49 -3.16 -17.74
CA ILE A 63 2.27 -4.25 -17.14
C ILE A 63 2.41 -5.46 -18.08
N ASP A 64 1.54 -5.62 -19.06
CA ASP A 64 1.62 -6.69 -20.03
C ASP A 64 2.70 -6.45 -21.10
N SER A 65 3.13 -5.21 -21.27
CA SER A 65 4.24 -4.85 -22.15
C SER A 65 5.59 -5.05 -21.47
N GLN A 66 6.44 -5.87 -22.05
CA GLN A 66 7.81 -6.11 -21.54
C GLN A 66 8.74 -4.89 -21.74
N THR A 67 8.35 -3.96 -22.59
CA THR A 67 9.18 -2.79 -22.94
C THR A 67 8.69 -1.51 -22.28
N ASN A 68 7.53 -1.53 -21.62
CA ASN A 68 7.02 -0.36 -20.95
C ASN A 68 7.81 -0.10 -19.64
N PRO A 69 8.45 1.06 -19.48
CA PRO A 69 9.26 1.34 -18.32
C PRO A 69 8.41 1.57 -17.06
N TRP A 70 9.00 1.33 -15.91
CA TRP A 70 8.47 1.82 -14.64
C TRP A 70 8.78 3.32 -14.50
N THR A 71 7.79 4.07 -14.06
CA THR A 71 7.91 5.51 -13.82
C THR A 71 7.84 5.78 -12.32
N LYS A 72 8.84 6.48 -11.79
CA LYS A 72 8.87 6.93 -10.41
C LYS A 72 8.02 8.18 -10.24
N ILE A 73 7.23 8.25 -9.16
CA ILE A 73 6.35 9.39 -8.92
C ILE A 73 7.14 10.63 -8.51
N SER A 74 7.98 10.54 -7.48
CA SER A 74 8.76 11.68 -7.02
C SER A 74 9.92 11.24 -6.13
N ASP A 75 11.07 11.87 -6.34
CA ASP A 75 12.21 11.80 -5.43
C ASP A 75 12.19 12.89 -4.36
N PHE A 76 11.22 13.81 -4.43
CA PHE A 76 11.14 14.99 -3.56
C PHE A 76 10.13 14.88 -2.44
N TRP A 77 9.52 13.69 -2.24
CA TRP A 77 8.77 13.42 -1.03
C TRP A 77 9.73 13.32 0.14
N ASP A 78 9.37 13.92 1.26
CA ASP A 78 10.18 13.90 2.47
C ASP A 78 10.43 12.49 3.01
N ASN A 79 9.60 11.53 2.58
CA ASN A 79 9.75 10.13 2.91
C ASN A 79 9.45 9.25 1.70
N LEU A 80 10.40 8.38 1.33
CA LEU A 80 10.29 7.41 0.24
C LEU A 80 9.93 6.00 0.74
N GLU A 81 9.66 5.84 2.02
CA GLU A 81 9.29 4.56 2.63
C GLU A 81 7.79 4.35 2.54
N ILE A 82 7.36 3.81 1.42
CA ILE A 82 5.95 3.59 1.15
C ILE A 82 5.59 2.15 1.53
N THR A 83 4.60 2.01 2.40
CA THR A 83 4.20 0.72 2.96
C THR A 83 2.85 0.24 2.47
N THR A 84 1.97 1.15 2.08
CA THR A 84 0.63 0.79 1.62
C THR A 84 0.13 1.77 0.55
N VAL A 85 -0.71 1.27 -0.34
CA VAL A 85 -1.36 2.04 -1.40
C VAL A 85 -2.78 1.52 -1.61
N ALA A 86 -3.76 2.41 -1.74
CA ALA A 86 -5.15 2.06 -1.98
C ALA A 86 -5.86 3.09 -2.87
N SER A 87 -6.72 2.61 -3.77
CA SER A 87 -7.59 3.45 -4.59
C SER A 87 -8.97 3.61 -3.94
N ASP A 88 -9.62 4.73 -4.25
CA ASP A 88 -10.99 4.99 -3.85
C ASP A 88 -11.97 4.25 -4.79
N PRO A 89 -12.86 3.40 -4.29
CA PRO A 89 -13.81 2.68 -5.13
C PRO A 89 -14.88 3.58 -5.77
N ASN A 90 -15.12 4.78 -5.23
CA ASN A 90 -16.09 5.73 -5.75
C ASN A 90 -15.48 6.78 -6.68
N ASP A 91 -14.14 6.90 -6.70
CA ASP A 91 -13.42 7.83 -7.59
C ASP A 91 -12.08 7.22 -8.02
N ALA A 92 -12.05 6.73 -9.25
CA ALA A 92 -10.87 6.08 -9.85
C ALA A 92 -9.63 7.00 -9.93
N ASN A 93 -9.78 8.31 -9.82
CA ASN A 93 -8.66 9.25 -9.81
C ASN A 93 -8.10 9.50 -8.40
N THR A 94 -8.81 9.06 -7.36
CA THR A 94 -8.37 9.22 -5.98
C THR A 94 -7.59 7.99 -5.51
N ILE A 95 -6.32 8.22 -5.12
CA ILE A 95 -5.43 7.20 -4.58
C ILE A 95 -4.78 7.73 -3.31
N TYR A 96 -4.61 6.86 -2.33
CA TYR A 96 -3.96 7.14 -1.07
C TYR A 96 -2.69 6.30 -0.94
N VAL A 97 -1.67 6.87 -0.32
CA VAL A 97 -0.37 6.23 -0.08
C VAL A 97 0.04 6.49 1.36
N GLY A 98 0.37 5.44 2.06
CA GLY A 98 0.84 5.51 3.46
C GLY A 98 2.31 5.19 3.59
N SER A 99 2.98 5.81 4.57
CA SER A 99 4.42 5.72 4.76
C SER A 99 4.83 5.17 6.13
N GLY A 100 6.09 4.78 6.22
CA GLY A 100 6.80 4.39 7.44
C GLY A 100 6.96 2.89 7.63
N GLU A 101 8.12 2.47 8.06
CA GLU A 101 8.45 1.06 8.36
C GLU A 101 8.63 0.87 9.88
N LYS A 102 8.10 -0.23 10.41
CA LYS A 102 8.12 -0.51 11.85
C LYS A 102 9.50 -0.88 12.38
N VAL A 103 10.30 -1.56 11.57
CA VAL A 103 11.56 -2.18 12.02
C VAL A 103 12.69 -1.90 11.03
N GLY A 104 13.82 -1.48 11.57
CA GLY A 104 15.06 -1.30 10.83
C GLY A 104 15.58 0.13 10.89
N SER A 105 16.62 0.39 10.10
CA SER A 105 17.20 1.72 9.88
C SER A 105 16.39 2.55 8.87
N ALA A 106 15.28 2.03 8.43
CA ALA A 106 14.32 2.74 7.62
C ALA A 106 13.72 3.86 8.46
N GLY A 107 13.41 4.98 7.85
CA GLY A 107 12.95 6.17 8.56
C GLY A 107 11.54 6.02 9.12
N ILE A 108 11.21 6.90 10.00
CA ILE A 108 9.83 7.05 10.48
C ILE A 108 8.96 7.62 9.36
N GLY A 109 7.74 7.10 9.26
CA GLY A 109 6.73 7.63 8.35
C GLY A 109 6.36 9.08 8.65
N LEU A 110 5.94 9.76 7.61
CA LEU A 110 5.43 11.13 7.67
C LEU A 110 3.94 11.21 7.30
N GLY A 111 3.20 10.13 7.59
CA GLY A 111 1.78 10.06 7.32
C GLY A 111 1.44 9.61 5.90
N MET A 112 0.41 10.22 5.33
CA MET A 112 -0.17 9.83 4.04
C MET A 112 -0.04 10.92 2.99
N TRP A 113 0.01 10.48 1.74
CA TRP A 113 -0.20 11.32 0.55
C TRP A 113 -1.46 10.90 -0.17
N LYS A 114 -2.08 11.86 -0.83
CA LYS A 114 -3.30 11.67 -1.62
C LYS A 114 -3.15 12.33 -2.98
N THR A 115 -3.65 11.67 -4.01
CA THR A 115 -3.95 12.27 -5.32
C THR A 115 -5.45 12.25 -5.57
N THR A 116 -5.93 13.14 -6.42
CA THR A 116 -7.30 13.20 -6.95
C THR A 116 -7.32 13.35 -8.47
N ASP A 117 -6.17 13.15 -9.11
CA ASP A 117 -5.98 13.30 -10.55
C ASP A 117 -5.24 12.10 -11.18
N GLY A 118 -5.43 10.92 -10.59
CA GLY A 118 -4.85 9.68 -11.10
C GLY A 118 -3.33 9.60 -10.95
N GLY A 119 -2.76 10.31 -9.97
CA GLY A 119 -1.34 10.28 -9.66
C GLY A 119 -0.50 11.35 -10.36
N SER A 120 -1.13 12.31 -11.06
CA SER A 120 -0.41 13.41 -11.71
C SER A 120 0.14 14.41 -10.68
N THR A 121 -0.65 14.70 -9.64
CA THR A 121 -0.20 15.51 -8.50
C THR A 121 -0.52 14.83 -7.17
N TRP A 122 0.30 15.10 -6.15
CA TRP A 122 0.17 14.50 -4.83
C TRP A 122 0.29 15.55 -3.75
N SER A 123 -0.52 15.42 -2.71
CA SER A 123 -0.49 16.27 -1.53
C SER A 123 -0.44 15.45 -0.26
N GLN A 124 0.36 15.89 0.71
CA GLN A 124 0.41 15.26 2.03
C GLN A 124 -0.86 15.59 2.82
N LEU A 125 -1.43 14.58 3.46
CA LEU A 125 -2.54 14.76 4.40
C LEU A 125 -1.97 15.17 5.76
N THR A 126 -2.00 16.45 6.08
CA THR A 126 -1.43 17.00 7.32
C THR A 126 -2.06 16.45 8.59
N SER A 127 -3.30 15.97 8.51
CA SER A 127 -4.01 15.26 9.60
C SER A 127 -3.34 13.93 9.99
N THR A 128 -2.42 13.40 9.17
CA THR A 128 -1.82 12.09 9.35
C THR A 128 -0.32 12.13 9.69
N THR A 129 0.28 13.31 9.83
CA THR A 129 1.74 13.46 10.04
C THR A 129 2.25 12.83 11.34
N GLY A 130 1.37 12.57 12.31
CA GLY A 130 1.67 11.85 13.54
C GLY A 130 1.68 10.31 13.40
N TYR A 131 1.21 9.77 12.28
CA TYR A 131 1.20 8.32 12.03
C TYR A 131 2.56 7.89 11.46
N ARG A 132 3.42 7.38 12.34
CA ARG A 132 4.83 7.07 12.03
C ARG A 132 5.04 5.74 11.34
N PHE A 133 4.06 4.86 11.42
CA PHE A 133 4.04 3.58 10.74
C PHE A 133 2.62 3.26 10.31
N MET A 134 2.42 3.02 9.02
CA MET A 134 1.17 2.51 8.48
C MET A 134 1.39 1.08 8.02
N GLY A 135 0.72 0.14 8.71
CA GLY A 135 0.83 -1.28 8.41
C GLY A 135 0.06 -1.66 7.17
N ASP A 136 -1.18 -1.19 7.10
CA ASP A 136 -2.07 -1.44 5.97
C ASP A 136 -3.16 -0.37 5.87
N MET A 137 -3.76 -0.27 4.69
CA MET A 137 -4.84 0.67 4.39
C MET A 137 -5.84 0.04 3.42
N ILE A 138 -7.12 0.29 3.67
CA ILE A 138 -8.17 -0.02 2.72
C ILE A 138 -9.08 1.19 2.55
N VAL A 139 -9.61 1.35 1.33
CA VAL A 139 -10.70 2.28 1.05
C VAL A 139 -11.89 1.48 0.56
N ARG A 140 -13.05 1.71 1.13
CA ARG A 140 -14.26 0.99 0.77
C ARG A 140 -15.44 1.93 0.57
N ASP A 141 -16.36 1.53 -0.29
CA ASP A 141 -17.65 2.18 -0.41
C ASP A 141 -18.56 1.78 0.76
N GLU A 142 -19.05 2.76 1.48
CA GLU A 142 -20.07 2.62 2.51
C GLU A 142 -21.31 3.41 2.10
N SER A 143 -22.13 2.79 1.25
CA SER A 143 -23.37 3.38 0.74
C SER A 143 -23.18 4.73 0.03
N GLY A 144 -22.19 4.80 -0.85
CA GLY A 144 -21.81 5.99 -1.62
C GLY A 144 -20.83 6.92 -0.92
N THR A 145 -20.38 6.57 0.28
CA THR A 145 -19.34 7.31 1.00
C THR A 145 -18.05 6.52 1.00
N SER A 146 -16.95 7.14 0.56
CA SER A 146 -15.63 6.53 0.61
C SER A 146 -15.09 6.57 2.04
N ALA A 147 -14.98 5.41 2.66
CA ALA A 147 -14.42 5.26 3.99
C ALA A 147 -12.99 4.72 3.91
N VAL A 148 -12.04 5.49 4.40
CA VAL A 148 -10.63 5.13 4.50
C VAL A 148 -10.36 4.54 5.87
N TYR A 149 -9.81 3.34 5.92
CA TYR A 149 -9.37 2.68 7.14
C TYR A 149 -7.87 2.51 7.10
N ILE A 150 -7.19 2.85 8.19
CA ILE A 150 -5.74 2.66 8.34
C ILE A 150 -5.43 1.95 9.65
N GLY A 151 -4.54 0.95 9.56
CA GLY A 151 -3.91 0.33 10.72
C GLY A 151 -2.56 0.99 10.96
N THR A 152 -2.37 1.59 12.12
CA THR A 152 -1.14 2.31 12.45
C THR A 152 -0.42 1.68 13.63
N GLY A 153 0.87 1.95 13.73
CA GLY A 153 1.71 1.51 14.83
C GLY A 153 2.77 2.54 15.19
N ARG A 154 3.52 2.24 16.26
CA ARG A 154 4.70 3.00 16.63
C ARG A 154 5.91 2.48 15.85
N ALA A 155 6.73 3.38 15.35
CA ALA A 155 8.04 3.08 14.79
C ALA A 155 9.13 3.28 15.86
N LEU A 156 10.13 2.41 15.84
CA LEU A 156 11.32 2.59 16.69
C LEU A 156 12.27 3.56 16.01
N HIS A 157 12.48 4.71 16.62
CA HIS A 157 13.40 5.74 16.15
C HIS A 157 14.29 6.22 17.30
N GLU A 158 15.60 6.24 17.08
CA GLU A 158 16.60 6.67 18.07
C GLU A 158 16.43 6.01 19.46
N GLY A 159 16.01 4.76 19.49
CA GLY A 159 15.78 4.01 20.73
C GLY A 159 14.48 4.32 21.45
N GLN A 160 13.63 5.14 20.86
CA GLN A 160 12.30 5.47 21.37
C GLN A 160 11.21 5.00 20.40
N TYR A 161 10.09 4.52 20.94
CA TYR A 161 8.89 4.26 20.14
C TYR A 161 8.12 5.58 19.94
N ASP A 162 7.97 5.99 18.69
CA ASP A 162 7.21 7.17 18.30
C ASP A 162 6.06 6.79 17.38
N GLY A 163 4.95 7.54 17.46
CA GLY A 163 3.77 7.37 16.63
C GLY A 163 2.52 6.98 17.42
N ILE A 164 1.44 6.81 16.71
CA ILE A 164 0.10 6.53 17.21
C ILE A 164 -0.30 5.14 16.75
N ASN A 165 -0.62 4.25 17.72
CA ASN A 165 -1.16 2.93 17.43
C ASN A 165 -2.67 2.99 17.29
N GLY A 166 -3.22 2.15 16.44
CA GLY A 166 -4.64 1.91 16.40
C GLY A 166 -5.18 1.60 15.00
N LEU A 167 -6.49 1.39 14.96
CA LEU A 167 -7.28 1.36 13.74
C LEU A 167 -8.08 2.66 13.65
N TRP A 168 -7.93 3.37 12.56
CA TRP A 168 -8.51 4.68 12.33
C TRP A 168 -9.41 4.66 11.12
N LYS A 169 -10.48 5.45 11.15
CA LYS A 169 -11.43 5.62 10.04
C LYS A 169 -11.58 7.10 9.70
N SER A 170 -11.59 7.40 8.41
CA SER A 170 -11.99 8.69 7.86
C SER A 170 -13.11 8.48 6.83
N THR A 171 -14.09 9.40 6.83
CA THR A 171 -15.18 9.44 5.82
C THR A 171 -15.21 10.76 5.05
N ASP A 172 -14.19 11.57 5.22
CA ASP A 172 -14.04 12.91 4.59
C ASP A 172 -12.76 13.02 3.77
N GLY A 173 -12.29 11.86 3.25
CA GLY A 173 -11.11 11.80 2.39
C GLY A 173 -9.79 12.01 3.10
N GLY A 174 -9.74 11.74 4.40
CA GLY A 174 -8.54 11.84 5.23
C GLY A 174 -8.36 13.20 5.93
N ALA A 175 -9.37 14.07 5.89
CA ALA A 175 -9.29 15.36 6.59
C ALA A 175 -9.39 15.20 8.10
N THR A 176 -10.27 14.30 8.57
CA THR A 176 -10.42 13.95 10.00
C THR A 176 -10.44 12.44 10.19
N TRP A 177 -10.05 11.99 11.38
CA TRP A 177 -9.93 10.58 11.74
C TRP A 177 -10.62 10.26 13.05
N THR A 178 -11.35 9.16 13.06
CA THR A 178 -11.99 8.59 14.25
C THR A 178 -11.27 7.30 14.62
N GLU A 179 -10.87 7.18 15.88
CA GLU A 179 -10.31 5.97 16.42
C GLU A 179 -11.39 4.88 16.53
N MET A 180 -11.14 3.73 15.88
CA MET A 180 -12.04 2.58 15.90
C MET A 180 -11.57 1.51 16.90
N LEU A 181 -10.27 1.43 17.09
CA LEU A 181 -9.62 0.52 18.03
C LEU A 181 -8.30 1.18 18.48
N GLY A 182 -8.21 1.48 19.76
CA GLY A 182 -7.02 2.09 20.35
C GLY A 182 -5.88 1.09 20.62
N GLU A 183 -4.91 1.57 21.37
CA GLU A 183 -3.75 0.78 21.75
C GLU A 183 -4.16 -0.49 22.52
N ILE A 184 -3.86 -1.65 21.96
CA ILE A 184 -3.96 -2.91 22.67
C ILE A 184 -2.73 -2.97 23.58
N SER A 185 -2.93 -2.83 24.89
CA SER A 185 -1.83 -3.01 25.84
C SER A 185 -1.36 -4.47 25.77
N GLU A 186 -0.08 -4.70 25.55
CA GLU A 186 0.53 -6.03 25.52
C GLU A 186 0.54 -6.73 26.90
N ASN A 187 -0.16 -6.18 27.89
CA ASN A 187 -0.24 -6.68 29.25
C ASN A 187 -1.67 -7.17 29.57
N SER A 188 -2.06 -8.28 28.95
CA SER A 188 -3.20 -9.07 29.43
C SER A 188 -2.94 -10.55 29.20
#